data_0f5446b8d4eee0203bc5f578e300ee95
#
_entry.id   0f5446b8d4eee0203bc5f578e300ee95
#
_cell.length_a   1.000
_cell.length_b   1.000
_cell.length_c   1.000
_cell.angle_alpha   90.00
_cell.angle_beta   90.00
_cell.angle_gamma   90.00
#
_symmetry.space_group_name_H-M   'P 1'
#
loop_
_entity.id
_entity.type
_entity.pdbx_description
1 polymer ?
#
loop_
_entity_poly.entity_id
_entity_poly.type
_entity_poly.pdbx_seq_one_letter_code
_entity_poly.pdbx_strand_id
1 'polypeptide(L)'
;ENSEVHRDYPNFIRVALDKRDQLNQDLMAARGLIETAREGVAEAFAEVKKYEIVKQKYDDEVAEELDRRDQMDLDEVALNNHRMRR
;
A
#
# COMPACT_ATOMS: atom_id res chain seq x y z
N GLU A 1 -5.01 0.90 63.02
CA GLU A 1 -5.58 1.28 61.71
C GLU A 1 -4.53 1.85 60.78
N ASN A 2 -3.75 2.83 61.24
CA ASN A 2 -2.68 3.43 60.40
C ASN A 2 -1.60 2.41 60.06
N SER A 3 -1.32 1.43 60.95
CA SER A 3 -0.30 0.42 60.65
C SER A 3 -0.75 -0.58 59.58
N GLU A 4 -2.03 -0.83 59.45
CA GLU A 4 -2.56 -1.67 58.36
C GLU A 4 -2.45 -0.96 57.02
N VAL A 5 -2.78 0.31 56.94
CA VAL A 5 -2.64 1.13 55.76
C VAL A 5 -1.17 1.20 55.35
N HIS A 6 -0.26 1.38 56.32
CA HIS A 6 1.19 1.41 56.04
C HIS A 6 1.74 0.08 55.56
N ARG A 7 1.19 -1.05 56.02
CA ARG A 7 1.62 -2.38 55.59
C ARG A 7 1.22 -2.64 54.14
N ASP A 8 0.01 -2.24 53.78
CA ASP A 8 -0.53 -2.48 52.43
C ASP A 8 0.00 -1.51 51.40
N TYR A 9 0.47 -0.33 51.82
CA TYR A 9 0.91 0.72 50.90
C TYR A 9 2.10 0.28 50.04
N PRO A 10 3.19 -0.28 50.60
CA PRO A 10 4.29 -0.78 49.75
C PRO A 10 3.87 -1.90 48.83
N ASN A 11 2.97 -2.77 49.25
CA ASN A 11 2.45 -3.85 48.40
C ASN A 11 1.60 -3.29 47.27
N PHE A 12 0.77 -2.29 47.57
CA PHE A 12 -0.04 -1.61 46.58
C PHE A 12 0.85 -0.92 45.51
N ILE A 13 1.91 -0.24 45.95
CA ILE A 13 2.85 0.42 45.02
C ILE A 13 3.54 -0.62 44.15
N ARG A 14 3.97 -1.75 44.70
CA ARG A 14 4.61 -2.82 43.95
C ARG A 14 3.68 -3.36 42.87
N VAL A 15 2.43 -3.64 43.21
CA VAL A 15 1.43 -4.14 42.28
C VAL A 15 1.17 -3.11 41.18
N ALA A 16 1.07 -1.83 41.56
CA ALA A 16 0.85 -0.75 40.59
C ALA A 16 2.03 -0.61 39.63
N LEU A 17 3.26 -0.70 40.15
CA LEU A 17 4.45 -0.63 39.29
C LEU A 17 4.57 -1.84 38.37
N ASP A 18 4.26 -3.03 38.86
CA ASP A 18 4.24 -4.23 38.02
C ASP A 18 3.21 -4.13 36.94
N LYS A 19 2.04 -3.60 37.24
CA LYS A 19 0.97 -3.38 36.25
C LYS A 19 1.41 -2.36 35.20
N ARG A 20 2.04 -1.28 35.65
CA ARG A 20 2.59 -0.29 34.72
C ARG A 20 3.62 -0.90 33.76
N ASP A 21 4.53 -1.70 34.32
CA ASP A 21 5.58 -2.35 33.52
C ASP A 21 4.97 -3.31 32.51
N GLN A 22 3.96 -4.08 32.91
CA GLN A 22 3.25 -4.99 32.02
C GLN A 22 2.55 -4.21 30.88
N LEU A 23 1.88 -3.11 31.22
CA LEU A 23 1.22 -2.26 30.22
C LEU A 23 2.23 -1.64 29.27
N ASN A 24 3.39 -1.24 29.76
CA ASN A 24 4.45 -0.71 28.90
C ASN A 24 4.97 -1.77 27.94
N GLN A 25 5.13 -3.02 28.39
CA GLN A 25 5.53 -4.13 27.55
C GLN A 25 4.47 -4.40 26.48
N ASP A 26 3.20 -4.39 26.87
CA ASP A 26 2.09 -4.58 25.95
C ASP A 26 2.06 -3.47 24.89
N LEU A 27 2.31 -2.25 25.32
CA LEU A 27 2.36 -1.09 24.44
C LEU A 27 3.50 -1.21 23.42
N MET A 28 4.67 -1.62 23.86
CA MET A 28 5.83 -1.84 22.97
C MET A 28 5.54 -2.95 21.96
N ALA A 29 4.92 -4.05 22.42
CA ALA A 29 4.55 -5.15 21.54
C ALA A 29 3.53 -4.69 20.48
N ALA A 30 2.53 -3.91 20.90
CA ALA A 30 1.52 -3.37 19.99
C ALA A 30 2.13 -2.43 18.95
N ARG A 31 3.05 -1.57 19.37
CA ARG A 31 3.78 -0.68 18.47
C ARG A 31 4.59 -1.45 17.44
N GLY A 32 5.22 -2.53 17.86
CA GLY A 32 5.95 -3.42 16.96
C GLY A 32 5.05 -4.05 15.91
N LEU A 33 3.87 -4.49 16.30
CA LEU A 33 2.88 -5.06 15.39
C LEU A 33 2.38 -4.01 14.39
N ILE A 34 2.16 -2.79 14.85
CA ILE A 34 1.74 -1.68 13.98
C ILE A 34 2.82 -1.40 12.93
N GLU A 35 4.09 -1.36 13.36
CA GLU A 35 5.20 -1.11 12.44
C GLU A 35 5.30 -2.20 11.38
N THR A 36 5.19 -3.46 11.79
CA THR A 36 5.18 -4.59 10.86
C THR A 36 4.01 -4.49 9.87
N ALA A 37 2.83 -4.12 10.36
CA ALA A 37 1.65 -3.94 9.52
C ALA A 37 1.85 -2.80 8.51
N ARG A 38 2.46 -1.70 8.94
CA ARG A 38 2.76 -0.57 8.06
C ARG A 38 3.72 -0.96 6.94
N GLU A 39 4.74 -1.75 7.27
CA GLU A 39 5.68 -2.28 6.29
C GLU A 39 4.97 -3.16 5.27
N GLY A 40 4.07 -4.04 5.74
CA GLY A 40 3.27 -4.89 4.88
C GLY A 40 2.38 -4.10 3.93
N VAL A 41 1.74 -3.04 4.44
CA VAL A 41 0.91 -2.14 3.62
C VAL A 41 1.77 -1.43 2.57
N ALA A 42 2.95 -0.94 2.97
CA ALA A 42 3.86 -0.26 2.03
C ALA A 42 4.31 -1.21 0.92
N GLU A 43 4.64 -2.45 1.25
CA GLU A 43 5.02 -3.46 0.26
C GLU A 43 3.87 -3.78 -0.69
N ALA A 44 2.65 -3.95 -0.16
CA ALA A 44 1.47 -4.22 -0.96
C ALA A 44 1.16 -3.04 -1.90
N PHE A 45 1.32 -1.83 -1.41
CA PHE A 45 1.11 -0.61 -2.19
C PHE A 45 2.11 -0.52 -3.34
N ALA A 46 3.38 -0.81 -3.06
CA ALA A 46 4.43 -0.82 -4.08
C ALA A 46 4.15 -1.88 -5.15
N GLU A 47 3.66 -3.04 -4.75
CA GLU A 47 3.31 -4.13 -5.66
C GLU A 47 2.14 -3.74 -6.58
N VAL A 48 1.09 -3.15 -6.02
CA VAL A 48 -0.05 -2.64 -6.79
C VAL A 48 0.43 -1.59 -7.79
N LYS A 49 1.28 -0.66 -7.36
CA LYS A 49 1.81 0.40 -8.21
C LYS A 49 2.60 -0.17 -9.38
N LYS A 50 3.37 -1.20 -9.13
CA LYS A 50 4.14 -1.91 -10.15
C LYS A 50 3.23 -2.48 -11.24
N TYR A 51 2.14 -3.13 -10.85
CA TYR A 51 1.17 -3.69 -11.79
C TYR A 51 0.39 -2.60 -12.53
N GLU A 52 0.07 -1.50 -11.88
CA GLU A 52 -0.56 -0.35 -12.53
C GLU A 52 0.33 0.22 -13.63
N ILE A 53 1.62 0.34 -13.38
CA ILE A 53 2.58 0.83 -14.37
C ILE A 53 2.66 -0.11 -15.57
N VAL A 54 2.72 -1.42 -15.32
CA VAL A 54 2.74 -2.43 -16.39
C VAL A 54 1.47 -2.37 -17.22
N LYS A 55 0.31 -2.26 -16.57
CA LYS A 55 -0.98 -2.16 -17.25
C LYS A 55 -1.04 -0.90 -18.12
N GLN A 56 -0.61 0.23 -17.57
CA GLN A 56 -0.61 1.49 -18.31
C GLN A 56 0.28 1.40 -19.55
N LYS A 57 1.44 0.80 -19.40
CA LYS A 57 2.37 0.61 -20.52
C LYS A 57 1.77 -0.27 -21.61
N TYR A 58 1.09 -1.35 -21.20
CA TYR A 58 0.39 -2.23 -22.13
C TYR A 58 -0.73 -1.49 -22.86
N ASP A 59 -1.54 -0.72 -22.13
CA ASP A 59 -2.64 0.06 -22.72
C ASP A 59 -2.11 1.08 -23.72
N ASP A 60 -0.99 1.73 -23.41
CA ASP A 60 -0.35 2.69 -24.31
C ASP A 60 0.14 2.01 -25.60
N GLU A 61 0.76 0.83 -25.47
CA GLU A 61 1.23 0.07 -26.62
C GLU A 61 0.08 -0.37 -27.52
N VAL A 62 -1.03 -0.81 -26.93
CA VAL A 62 -2.23 -1.20 -27.66
C VAL A 62 -2.81 0.01 -28.41
N ALA A 63 -2.89 1.16 -27.73
CA ALA A 63 -3.39 2.39 -28.34
C ALA A 63 -2.53 2.83 -29.52
N GLU A 64 -1.21 2.76 -29.37
CA GLU A 64 -0.27 3.08 -30.46
C GLU A 64 -0.44 2.14 -31.65
N GLU A 65 -0.60 0.85 -31.39
CA GLU A 65 -0.79 -0.14 -32.45
C GLU A 65 -2.10 0.08 -33.21
N LEU A 66 -3.18 0.38 -32.50
CA LEU A 66 -4.46 0.68 -33.12
C LEU A 66 -4.38 1.95 -33.99
N ASP A 67 -3.73 2.98 -33.47
CA ASP A 67 -3.53 4.23 -34.15
C ASP A 67 -2.72 4.03 -35.44
N ARG A 68 -1.68 3.22 -35.37
CA ARG A 68 -0.85 2.89 -36.53
C ARG A 68 -1.65 2.15 -37.60
N ARG A 69 -2.49 1.19 -37.20
CA ARG A 69 -3.35 0.44 -38.10
C ARG A 69 -4.37 1.37 -38.79
N ASP A 70 -4.98 2.25 -38.01
CA ASP A 70 -5.94 3.22 -38.53
C ASP A 70 -5.26 4.14 -39.57
N GLN A 71 -4.05 4.58 -39.29
CA GLN A 71 -3.29 5.41 -40.23
C GLN A 71 -2.96 4.66 -41.52
N MET A 72 -2.58 3.39 -41.41
CA MET A 72 -2.31 2.55 -42.59
C MET A 72 -3.57 2.36 -43.43
N ASP A 73 -4.71 2.14 -42.80
CA ASP A 73 -5.98 1.96 -43.47
C ASP A 73 -6.39 3.24 -44.21
N LEU A 74 -6.22 4.40 -43.59
CA LEU A 74 -6.49 5.68 -44.19
C LEU A 74 -5.58 5.94 -45.42
N ASP A 75 -4.32 5.61 -45.28
CA ASP A 75 -3.34 5.74 -46.38
C ASP A 75 -3.72 4.85 -47.56
N GLU A 76 -4.17 3.64 -47.29
CA GLU A 76 -4.62 2.70 -48.32
C GLU A 76 -5.86 3.20 -49.03
N VAL A 77 -6.84 3.72 -48.30
CA VAL A 77 -8.05 4.31 -48.87
C VAL A 77 -7.70 5.51 -49.75
N ALA A 78 -6.82 6.38 -49.30
CA ALA A 78 -6.36 7.54 -50.04
C ALA A 78 -5.67 7.11 -51.33
N LEU A 79 -4.85 6.09 -51.29
CA LEU A 79 -4.15 5.56 -52.48
C LEU A 79 -5.13 4.96 -53.46
N ASN A 80 -6.11 4.20 -53.01
CA ASN A 80 -7.14 3.61 -53.85
C ASN A 80 -7.99 4.69 -54.52
N ASN A 81 -8.36 5.73 -53.81
CA ASN A 81 -9.11 6.86 -54.34
C ASN A 81 -8.30 7.58 -55.44
N HIS A 82 -7.01 7.74 -55.23
CA HIS A 82 -6.13 8.34 -56.23
C HIS A 82 -6.06 7.50 -57.51
N ARG A 83 -5.96 6.18 -57.35
CA ARG A 83 -5.96 5.25 -58.52
C ARG A 83 -7.27 5.31 -59.30
N MET A 84 -8.40 5.42 -58.59
CA MET A 84 -9.72 5.48 -59.20
C MET A 84 -9.95 6.78 -60.00
N ARG A 85 -9.27 7.83 -59.65
CA ARG A 85 -9.38 9.13 -60.36
C ARG A 85 -8.59 9.19 -61.65
N ARG A 86 -7.78 8.20 -61.89
CA ARG A 86 -7.06 8.06 -63.16
C ARG A 86 -7.98 7.46 -64.22
#